data_51e136f1fe815ef12eed7125afa96704
#
_entry.id   51e136f1fe815ef12eed7125afa96704
#
_cell.length_a   1.000
_cell.length_b   1.000
_cell.length_c   1.000
_cell.angle_alpha   90.00
_cell.angle_beta   90.00
_cell.angle_gamma   90.00
#
_symmetry.space_group_name_H-M   'P 1'
#
loop_
_entity.id
_entity.type
_entity.pdbx_description
1 polymer ?
#
loop_
_entity_poly.entity_id
_entity_poly.type
_entity_poly.pdbx_seq_one_letter_code
_entity_poly.pdbx_strand_id
1 'polypeptide(L)'
;LYYLNGAQSNTDKTNVTKTITRYYNWQWENTLSYSKKIKDHNFSLLAGTTAFENNYEDLGGFNAKVPITDPDNVYLNMATDTVWTAWGGAASSALFSIFGRVTYDYKSKYAFTGILRRDGSSKFGPNNRYGLFPSLGVSWMLTEESFMPQLGPVSFIKLRASWGVNGNQEIG
;
A
#
# COMPACT_ATOMS: atom_id res chain seq x y z
N LEU A 1 8.22 -25.86 -20.33
CA LEU A 1 8.97 -27.12 -20.50
C LEU A 1 7.97 -28.26 -20.56
N TYR A 2 7.96 -29.04 -21.65
CA TYR A 2 7.10 -30.20 -21.76
C TYR A 2 7.90 -31.45 -21.42
N TYR A 3 7.42 -32.20 -20.43
CA TYR A 3 7.95 -33.52 -20.18
C TYR A 3 7.34 -34.49 -21.22
N LEU A 4 8.19 -35.11 -21.97
CA LEU A 4 7.79 -36.14 -22.92
C LEU A 4 7.70 -37.48 -22.17
N ASN A 5 6.48 -37.93 -21.88
CA ASN A 5 6.26 -39.23 -21.32
C ASN A 5 6.15 -40.23 -22.50
N GLY A 6 7.21 -40.99 -22.73
CA GLY A 6 7.42 -42.10 -23.61
C GLY A 6 6.45 -42.29 -24.76
N ALA A 7 6.73 -41.93 -25.94
CA ALA A 7 6.25 -42.32 -27.26
C ALA A 7 5.86 -41.15 -28.22
N GLN A 8 5.86 -39.92 -27.82
CA GLN A 8 5.74 -38.80 -28.75
C GLN A 8 6.80 -37.75 -28.45
N SER A 9 7.98 -37.88 -29.04
CA SER A 9 8.94 -36.80 -29.08
C SER A 9 8.54 -35.79 -30.15
N ASN A 10 7.87 -34.72 -29.78
CA ASN A 10 7.68 -33.57 -30.63
C ASN A 10 8.78 -32.57 -30.32
N THR A 11 9.97 -32.81 -30.80
CA THR A 11 11.19 -31.99 -30.62
C THR A 11 11.04 -30.60 -31.26
N ASP A 12 10.11 -30.44 -32.19
CA ASP A 12 9.85 -29.17 -32.87
C ASP A 12 9.10 -28.17 -32.01
N LYS A 13 8.60 -28.56 -30.84
CA LYS A 13 7.84 -27.69 -29.90
C LYS A 13 8.56 -27.38 -28.61
N THR A 14 9.80 -27.76 -28.47
CA THR A 14 10.58 -27.36 -27.29
C THR A 14 10.84 -25.85 -27.32
N ASN A 15 10.57 -25.18 -26.22
CA ASN A 15 10.83 -23.76 -26.10
C ASN A 15 11.38 -23.40 -24.72
N VAL A 16 11.97 -22.24 -24.64
CA VAL A 16 12.43 -21.63 -23.39
C VAL A 16 11.96 -20.18 -23.29
N THR A 17 11.35 -19.87 -22.16
CA THR A 17 11.03 -18.51 -21.76
C THR A 17 11.78 -18.21 -20.47
N LYS A 18 12.49 -17.12 -20.44
CA LYS A 18 13.11 -16.57 -19.23
C LYS A 18 12.62 -15.16 -19.01
N THR A 19 12.17 -14.89 -17.80
CA THR A 19 11.74 -13.55 -17.41
C THR A 19 12.41 -13.19 -16.09
N ILE A 20 12.93 -12.00 -16.03
CA ILE A 20 13.47 -11.39 -14.81
C ILE A 20 12.56 -10.21 -14.49
N THR A 21 11.98 -10.26 -13.31
CA THR A 21 11.15 -9.16 -12.81
C THR A 21 11.84 -8.58 -11.58
N ARG A 22 11.99 -7.28 -11.56
CA ARG A 22 12.61 -6.55 -10.46
C ARG A 22 11.62 -5.57 -9.88
N TYR A 23 11.45 -5.63 -8.57
CA TYR A 23 10.70 -4.64 -7.79
C TYR A 23 11.67 -3.96 -6.85
N TYR A 24 11.67 -2.62 -6.82
CA TYR A 24 12.39 -1.88 -5.81
C TYR A 24 11.56 -0.68 -5.39
N ASN A 25 11.31 -0.63 -4.09
CA ASN A 25 10.44 0.36 -3.48
C ASN A 25 11.22 1.06 -2.38
N TRP A 26 10.95 2.35 -2.20
CA TRP A 26 11.45 3.07 -1.06
C TRP A 26 10.33 3.88 -0.42
N GLN A 27 10.45 4.07 0.88
CA GLN A 27 9.56 4.90 1.67
C GLN A 27 10.39 5.78 2.59
N TRP A 28 9.98 7.03 2.69
CA TRP A 28 10.53 8.01 3.60
C TRP A 28 9.40 8.63 4.40
N GLU A 29 9.54 8.67 5.73
CA GLU A 29 8.52 9.16 6.63
C GLU A 29 9.15 10.01 7.72
N ASN A 30 8.55 11.16 8.00
CA ASN A 30 8.89 12.01 9.13
C ASN A 30 7.63 12.39 9.87
N THR A 31 7.71 12.33 11.19
CA THR A 31 6.64 12.76 12.06
C THR A 31 7.18 13.60 13.19
N LEU A 32 6.44 14.64 13.52
CA LEU A 32 6.65 15.47 14.69
C LEU A 32 5.41 15.39 15.57
N SER A 33 5.59 15.04 16.82
CA SER A 33 4.50 14.96 17.80
C SER A 33 4.74 15.87 18.97
N TYR A 34 3.68 16.48 19.45
CA TYR A 34 3.67 17.30 20.66
C TYR A 34 2.45 16.95 21.49
N SER A 35 2.65 16.66 22.77
CA SER A 35 1.57 16.37 23.71
C SER A 35 1.71 17.20 24.95
N LYS A 36 0.59 17.73 25.45
CA LYS A 36 0.54 18.52 26.68
C LYS A 36 -0.72 18.22 27.46
N LYS A 37 -0.55 17.99 28.75
CA LYS A 37 -1.64 17.89 29.72
C LYS A 37 -1.71 19.15 30.56
N ILE A 38 -2.88 19.78 30.64
CA ILE A 38 -3.16 20.93 31.48
C ILE A 38 -4.39 20.61 32.29
N LYS A 39 -4.19 20.29 33.58
CA LYS A 39 -5.26 19.80 34.47
C LYS A 39 -6.01 18.61 33.85
N ASP A 40 -7.27 18.78 33.55
CA ASP A 40 -8.15 17.76 32.99
C ASP A 40 -8.13 17.74 31.44
N HIS A 41 -7.34 18.60 30.82
CA HIS A 41 -7.27 18.75 29.37
C HIS A 41 -6.00 18.06 28.83
N ASN A 42 -6.14 17.13 27.90
CA ASN A 42 -5.04 16.50 27.21
C ASN A 42 -5.08 16.90 25.73
N PHE A 43 -4.00 17.46 25.25
CA PHE A 43 -3.81 17.83 23.84
C PHE A 43 -2.70 17.00 23.23
N SER A 44 -2.92 16.49 22.03
CA SER A 44 -1.88 15.88 21.23
C SER A 44 -1.97 16.37 19.79
N LEU A 45 -0.85 16.84 19.28
CA LEU A 45 -0.67 17.28 17.91
C LEU A 45 0.33 16.35 17.25
N LEU A 46 0.06 15.97 16.01
CA LEU A 46 0.99 15.25 15.17
C LEU A 46 0.96 15.88 13.78
N ALA A 47 2.13 16.14 13.22
CA ALA A 47 2.31 16.54 11.84
C ALA A 47 3.32 15.61 11.18
N GLY A 48 3.14 15.30 9.92
CA GLY A 48 4.05 14.41 9.23
C GLY A 48 4.01 14.56 7.72
N THR A 49 5.05 13.99 7.12
CA THR A 49 5.18 13.82 5.67
C THR A 49 5.57 12.40 5.36
N THR A 50 5.03 11.84 4.29
CA THR A 50 5.46 10.56 3.73
C THR A 50 5.73 10.71 2.25
N ALA A 51 6.79 10.07 1.78
CA ALA A 51 7.06 9.87 0.36
C ALA A 51 7.25 8.38 0.12
N PHE A 52 6.66 7.89 -0.94
CA PHE A 52 6.67 6.49 -1.28
C PHE A 52 6.78 6.34 -2.80
N GLU A 53 7.63 5.44 -3.26
CA GLU A 53 7.79 5.14 -4.67
C GLU A 53 7.89 3.63 -4.88
N ASN A 54 7.09 3.15 -5.81
CA ASN A 54 7.15 1.79 -6.32
C ASN A 54 7.74 1.80 -7.71
N ASN A 55 8.72 0.95 -7.94
CA ASN A 55 9.31 0.73 -9.24
C ASN A 55 9.21 -0.74 -9.62
N TYR A 56 8.84 -0.96 -10.84
CA TYR A 56 8.71 -2.26 -11.49
C TYR A 56 9.50 -2.23 -12.78
N GLU A 57 10.27 -3.27 -13.02
CA GLU A 57 10.99 -3.50 -14.26
C GLU A 57 10.90 -4.98 -14.61
N ASP A 58 10.59 -5.28 -15.84
CA ASP A 58 10.65 -6.63 -16.38
C ASP A 58 11.50 -6.70 -17.66
N LEU A 59 12.18 -7.81 -17.83
CA LEU A 59 12.91 -8.17 -19.00
C LEU A 59 12.70 -9.65 -19.26
N GLY A 60 12.30 -9.99 -20.45
CA GLY A 60 12.08 -11.39 -20.81
C GLY A 60 12.56 -11.73 -22.23
N GLY A 61 12.72 -13.00 -22.44
CA GLY A 61 13.03 -13.55 -23.75
C GLY A 61 12.40 -14.92 -23.96
N PHE A 62 12.08 -15.19 -25.21
CA PHE A 62 11.55 -16.46 -25.69
C PHE A 62 12.34 -16.92 -26.90
N ASN A 63 12.63 -18.23 -26.95
CA ASN A 63 13.11 -18.88 -28.15
C ASN A 63 12.68 -20.35 -28.17
N ALA A 64 12.66 -20.94 -29.36
CA ALA A 64 12.22 -22.32 -29.61
C ALA A 64 13.36 -23.21 -30.09
N LYS A 65 13.07 -24.50 -30.25
CA LYS A 65 14.02 -25.56 -30.68
C LYS A 65 15.21 -25.70 -29.73
N VAL A 66 14.88 -25.91 -28.45
CA VAL A 66 15.91 -26.17 -27.42
C VAL A 66 16.31 -27.63 -27.51
N PRO A 67 17.58 -27.97 -27.79
CA PRO A 67 18.06 -29.33 -27.97
C PRO A 67 18.16 -30.15 -26.66
N ILE A 68 18.06 -29.48 -25.51
CA ILE A 68 18.21 -30.10 -24.18
C ILE A 68 16.86 -30.19 -23.52
N THR A 69 16.58 -31.35 -22.93
CA THR A 69 15.34 -31.62 -22.19
C THR A 69 15.48 -31.53 -20.66
N ASP A 70 16.69 -31.29 -20.16
CA ASP A 70 16.94 -31.10 -18.74
C ASP A 70 16.49 -29.70 -18.30
N PRO A 71 15.43 -29.59 -17.46
CA PRO A 71 14.86 -28.31 -17.05
C PRO A 71 15.80 -27.42 -16.24
N ASP A 72 16.76 -28.01 -15.56
CA ASP A 72 17.66 -27.28 -14.66
C ASP A 72 18.79 -26.56 -15.43
N ASN A 73 19.05 -26.99 -16.67
CA ASN A 73 20.17 -26.51 -17.49
C ASN A 73 19.75 -25.85 -18.81
N VAL A 74 18.54 -25.28 -18.89
CA VAL A 74 18.04 -24.63 -20.10
C VAL A 74 18.26 -23.13 -20.05
N TYR A 75 18.99 -22.61 -21.04
CA TYR A 75 19.26 -21.18 -21.24
C TYR A 75 18.76 -20.71 -22.61
N LEU A 76 18.43 -19.41 -22.72
CA LEU A 76 17.93 -18.83 -23.96
C LEU A 76 18.88 -19.00 -25.15
N ASN A 77 20.19 -18.94 -24.91
CA ASN A 77 21.22 -19.08 -25.93
C ASN A 77 21.42 -20.52 -26.43
N MET A 78 20.78 -21.51 -25.79
CA MET A 78 20.80 -22.91 -26.25
C MET A 78 19.76 -23.21 -27.33
N ALA A 79 18.79 -22.31 -27.50
CA ALA A 79 17.77 -22.47 -28.53
C ALA A 79 18.36 -22.23 -29.93
N THR A 80 17.93 -23.04 -30.90
CA THR A 80 18.46 -23.05 -32.26
C THR A 80 17.54 -22.40 -33.28
N ASP A 81 16.37 -21.92 -32.89
CA ASP A 81 15.53 -21.16 -33.81
C ASP A 81 16.14 -19.80 -34.12
N THR A 82 15.95 -19.36 -35.36
CA THR A 82 16.47 -18.09 -35.86
C THR A 82 15.63 -16.88 -35.41
N VAL A 83 14.39 -17.13 -34.94
CA VAL A 83 13.47 -16.07 -34.49
C VAL A 83 13.53 -15.94 -32.97
N TRP A 84 14.11 -14.85 -32.50
CA TRP A 84 14.20 -14.49 -31.10
C TRP A 84 13.10 -13.46 -30.78
N THR A 85 12.43 -13.68 -29.67
CA THR A 85 11.52 -12.67 -29.12
C THR A 85 12.06 -12.18 -27.79
N ALA A 86 12.15 -10.87 -27.66
CA ALA A 86 12.49 -10.23 -26.39
C ALA A 86 11.47 -9.15 -26.08
N TRP A 87 11.20 -8.96 -24.81
CA TRP A 87 10.33 -7.89 -24.30
C TRP A 87 10.91 -7.29 -23.03
N GLY A 88 10.50 -6.11 -22.74
CA GLY A 88 10.84 -5.44 -21.50
C GLY A 88 9.92 -4.27 -21.27
N GLY A 89 9.72 -3.95 -20.01
CA GLY A 89 8.89 -2.84 -19.59
C GLY A 89 9.35 -2.31 -18.24
N ALA A 90 8.99 -1.07 -17.98
CA ALA A 90 9.19 -0.45 -16.68
C ALA A 90 8.00 0.43 -16.34
N ALA A 91 7.63 0.46 -15.08
CA ALA A 91 6.61 1.33 -14.54
C ALA A 91 7.05 1.86 -13.19
N SER A 92 6.73 3.12 -12.91
CA SER A 92 6.92 3.71 -11.59
C SER A 92 5.67 4.45 -11.15
N SER A 93 5.44 4.44 -9.84
CA SER A 93 4.41 5.25 -9.22
C SER A 93 4.90 5.83 -7.93
N ALA A 94 4.61 7.10 -7.69
CA ALA A 94 5.01 7.83 -6.51
C ALA A 94 3.80 8.44 -5.80
N LEU A 95 3.86 8.45 -4.48
CA LEU A 95 2.89 9.11 -3.61
C LEU A 95 3.63 10.00 -2.62
N PHE A 96 3.18 11.23 -2.50
CA PHE A 96 3.66 12.18 -1.49
C PHE A 96 2.50 12.67 -0.66
N SER A 97 2.64 12.65 0.65
CA SER A 97 1.58 13.04 1.57
C SER A 97 2.11 13.99 2.64
N ILE A 98 1.26 14.95 2.99
CA ILE A 98 1.42 15.81 4.17
C ILE A 98 0.17 15.63 5.02
N PHE A 99 0.33 15.40 6.30
CA PHE A 99 -0.79 15.20 7.19
C PHE A 99 -0.61 15.85 8.55
N GLY A 100 -1.74 16.18 9.17
CA GLY A 100 -1.80 16.66 10.53
C GLY A 100 -2.93 15.98 11.29
N ARG A 101 -2.74 15.74 12.57
CA ARG A 101 -3.73 15.22 13.49
C ARG A 101 -3.74 16.03 14.77
N VAL A 102 -4.93 16.40 15.20
CA VAL A 102 -5.20 17.00 16.51
C VAL A 102 -6.05 16.03 17.29
N THR A 103 -5.64 15.70 18.50
CA THR A 103 -6.44 14.94 19.45
C THR A 103 -6.62 15.78 20.71
N TYR A 104 -7.83 15.86 21.19
CA TYR A 104 -8.18 16.53 22.42
C TYR A 104 -9.01 15.61 23.29
N ASP A 105 -8.68 15.52 24.56
CA ASP A 105 -9.40 14.76 25.56
C ASP A 105 -9.67 15.63 26.77
N TYR A 106 -10.88 15.58 27.28
CA TYR A 106 -11.30 16.25 28.48
C TYR A 106 -11.80 15.27 29.52
N LYS A 107 -11.13 15.22 30.67
CA LYS A 107 -11.45 14.36 31.82
C LYS A 107 -11.55 12.87 31.47
N SER A 108 -10.93 12.41 30.38
CA SER A 108 -11.13 11.06 29.83
C SER A 108 -12.58 10.70 29.48
N LYS A 109 -13.49 11.70 29.52
CA LYS A 109 -14.91 11.54 29.19
C LYS A 109 -15.23 11.87 27.76
N TYR A 110 -14.67 12.96 27.27
CA TYR A 110 -14.94 13.48 25.93
C TYR A 110 -13.64 13.50 25.15
N ALA A 111 -13.62 12.85 24.00
CA ALA A 111 -12.48 12.94 23.12
C ALA A 111 -12.87 13.38 21.72
N PHE A 112 -12.05 14.21 21.13
CA PHE A 112 -12.14 14.70 19.77
C PHE A 112 -10.84 14.38 19.01
N THR A 113 -10.98 13.96 17.75
CA THR A 113 -9.86 13.78 16.84
C THR A 113 -10.19 14.43 15.50
N GLY A 114 -9.32 15.31 15.03
CA GLY A 114 -9.36 15.88 13.68
C GLY A 114 -8.12 15.49 12.92
N ILE A 115 -8.28 15.03 11.68
CA ILE A 115 -7.19 14.67 10.78
C ILE A 115 -7.39 15.42 9.47
N LEU A 116 -6.31 15.99 8.95
CA LEU A 116 -6.27 16.53 7.61
C LEU A 116 -5.07 15.95 6.89
N ARG A 117 -5.31 15.32 5.74
CA ARG A 117 -4.28 14.73 4.90
C ARG A 117 -4.41 15.25 3.47
N ARG A 118 -3.28 15.64 2.90
CA ARG A 118 -3.17 15.99 1.49
C ARG A 118 -2.22 15.01 0.83
N ASP A 119 -2.72 14.28 -0.15
CA ASP A 119 -1.99 13.27 -0.89
C ASP A 119 -1.81 13.69 -2.35
N GLY A 120 -0.61 13.52 -2.88
CA GLY A 120 -0.29 13.74 -4.28
C GLY A 120 0.22 12.46 -4.91
N SER A 121 -0.46 11.96 -5.94
CA SER A 121 -0.12 10.73 -6.64
C SER A 121 0.32 11.00 -8.08
N SER A 122 1.39 10.32 -8.51
CA SER A 122 1.87 10.38 -9.88
C SER A 122 0.95 9.67 -10.88
N LYS A 123 0.02 8.84 -10.40
CA LYS A 123 -0.98 8.15 -11.24
C LYS A 123 -2.00 9.13 -11.84
N PHE A 124 -2.15 10.32 -11.27
CA PHE A 124 -3.06 11.34 -11.77
C PHE A 124 -2.33 12.38 -12.64
N GLY A 125 -3.07 12.94 -13.59
CA GLY A 125 -2.56 14.01 -14.46
C GLY A 125 -2.17 15.28 -13.67
N PRO A 126 -1.36 16.17 -14.26
CA PRO A 126 -0.76 17.34 -13.57
C PRO A 126 -1.74 18.21 -12.78
N ASN A 127 -2.97 18.37 -13.29
CA ASN A 127 -3.97 19.24 -12.71
C ASN A 127 -4.79 18.60 -11.56
N ASN A 128 -4.75 17.27 -11.42
CA ASN A 128 -5.56 16.50 -10.46
C ASN A 128 -4.73 15.62 -9.53
N ARG A 129 -3.44 15.90 -9.41
CA ARG A 129 -2.52 15.08 -8.60
C ARG A 129 -2.81 15.06 -7.12
N TYR A 130 -3.42 16.12 -6.59
CA TYR A 130 -3.58 16.31 -5.16
C TYR A 130 -5.02 16.17 -4.73
N GLY A 131 -5.25 15.31 -3.73
CA GLY A 131 -6.50 15.18 -3.00
C GLY A 131 -6.37 15.64 -1.55
N LEU A 132 -7.46 16.13 -0.98
CA LEU A 132 -7.55 16.51 0.43
C LEU A 132 -8.55 15.60 1.14
N PHE A 133 -8.13 14.99 2.23
CA PHE A 133 -8.86 13.97 2.95
C PHE A 133 -9.04 14.37 4.41
N PRO A 134 -10.10 15.12 4.73
CA PRO A 134 -10.45 15.44 6.10
C PRO A 134 -11.12 14.27 6.80
N SER A 135 -10.90 14.15 8.11
CA SER A 135 -11.58 13.16 8.96
C SER A 135 -11.78 13.76 10.36
N LEU A 136 -12.92 13.48 10.94
CA LEU A 136 -13.30 13.91 12.27
C LEU A 136 -13.83 12.72 13.07
N GLY A 137 -13.51 12.67 14.35
CA GLY A 137 -14.01 11.67 15.27
C GLY A 137 -14.32 12.27 16.63
N VAL A 138 -15.40 11.82 17.23
CA VAL A 138 -15.78 12.19 18.61
C VAL A 138 -16.10 10.94 19.41
N SER A 139 -15.82 10.99 20.70
CA SER A 139 -16.24 9.93 21.61
C SER A 139 -16.65 10.49 22.95
N TRP A 140 -17.61 9.80 23.57
CA TRP A 140 -18.18 10.13 24.86
C TRP A 140 -18.25 8.89 25.76
N MET A 141 -17.62 8.99 26.93
CA MET A 141 -17.64 7.97 27.95
C MET A 141 -18.85 8.19 28.86
N LEU A 142 -19.95 7.52 28.58
CA LEU A 142 -21.20 7.67 29.33
C LEU A 142 -21.07 7.22 30.77
N THR A 143 -20.33 6.17 31.02
CA THR A 143 -20.15 5.61 32.37
C THR A 143 -19.44 6.54 33.35
N GLU A 144 -18.71 7.55 32.84
CA GLU A 144 -18.04 8.55 33.66
C GLU A 144 -18.95 9.77 34.00
N GLU A 145 -20.21 9.73 33.59
CA GLU A 145 -21.15 10.81 33.88
C GLU A 145 -21.85 10.62 35.22
N SER A 146 -22.06 11.72 35.93
CA SER A 146 -22.67 11.72 37.26
C SER A 146 -24.12 11.27 37.29
N PHE A 147 -24.81 11.36 36.13
CA PHE A 147 -26.20 10.91 35.97
C PHE A 147 -26.34 9.42 35.68
N MET A 148 -25.21 8.73 35.38
CA MET A 148 -25.26 7.30 35.07
C MET A 148 -25.26 6.49 36.36
N PRO A 149 -26.31 5.70 36.62
CA PRO A 149 -26.31 4.78 37.75
C PRO A 149 -25.28 3.65 37.53
N GLN A 150 -24.82 3.07 38.63
CA GLN A 150 -24.02 1.84 38.54
C GLN A 150 -24.90 0.73 37.95
N LEU A 151 -24.67 0.35 36.70
CA LEU A 151 -25.53 -0.55 35.92
C LEU A 151 -25.22 -2.04 36.19
N GLY A 152 -24.79 -2.42 37.40
CA GLY A 152 -24.53 -3.81 37.78
C GLY A 152 -23.46 -4.45 36.87
N PRO A 153 -23.81 -5.39 35.97
CA PRO A 153 -22.82 -6.09 35.15
C PRO A 153 -22.20 -5.21 34.03
N VAL A 154 -22.79 -4.05 33.74
CA VAL A 154 -22.29 -3.13 32.70
C VAL A 154 -21.41 -2.08 33.35
N SER A 155 -20.08 -2.23 33.22
CA SER A 155 -19.09 -1.34 33.79
C SER A 155 -18.56 -0.27 32.83
N PHE A 156 -18.89 -0.37 31.53
CA PHE A 156 -18.33 0.51 30.50
C PHE A 156 -19.28 0.74 29.34
N ILE A 157 -19.64 2.02 29.10
CA ILE A 157 -20.41 2.46 27.93
C ILE A 157 -19.70 3.65 27.31
N LYS A 158 -19.28 3.49 26.05
CA LYS A 158 -18.66 4.55 25.23
C LYS A 158 -19.36 4.69 23.91
N LEU A 159 -19.85 5.90 23.62
CA LEU A 159 -20.37 6.27 22.29
C LEU A 159 -19.23 6.82 21.43
N ARG A 160 -19.26 6.51 20.15
CA ARG A 160 -18.31 7.01 19.15
C ARG A 160 -19.04 7.35 17.87
N ALA A 161 -18.66 8.47 17.26
CA ALA A 161 -19.09 8.84 15.91
C ALA A 161 -17.85 9.34 15.15
N SER A 162 -17.78 9.00 13.85
CA SER A 162 -16.71 9.47 12.98
C SER A 162 -17.24 9.71 11.57
N TRP A 163 -16.61 10.67 10.92
CA TRP A 163 -16.84 11.00 9.52
C TRP A 163 -15.49 11.28 8.86
N GLY A 164 -15.36 10.90 7.58
CA GLY A 164 -14.13 11.15 6.84
C GLY A 164 -14.30 10.95 5.34
N VAL A 165 -13.41 11.57 4.58
CA VAL A 165 -13.30 11.41 3.13
C VAL A 165 -12.08 10.52 2.85
N ASN A 166 -12.28 9.47 2.07
CA ASN A 166 -11.23 8.57 1.62
C ASN A 166 -10.96 8.77 0.13
N GLY A 167 -9.69 8.70 -0.25
CA GLY A 167 -9.26 8.70 -1.64
C GLY A 167 -8.95 7.29 -2.15
N ASN A 168 -9.12 7.09 -3.44
CA ASN A 168 -8.66 5.90 -4.15
C ASN A 168 -7.79 6.35 -5.32
N GLN A 169 -6.59 5.80 -5.45
CA GLN A 169 -5.67 6.04 -6.57
C GLN A 169 -5.61 4.88 -7.57
N GLU A 170 -6.30 3.77 -7.29
CA GLU A 170 -6.39 2.62 -8.19
C GLU A 170 -7.53 2.90 -9.18
N ILE A 171 -7.18 3.60 -10.24
CA ILE A 171 -8.02 3.81 -11.42
C ILE A 171 -7.52 2.87 -12.51
N GLY A 172 -8.38 1.91 -12.89
CA GLY A 172 -8.12 0.95 -13.95
C GLY A 172 -7.96 1.61 -15.32
#